data_f58160a913effa78a2c93271c64dc99b
#
_entry.id   f58160a913effa78a2c93271c64dc99b
#
_cell.length_a   1.000
_cell.length_b   1.000
_cell.length_c   1.000
_cell.angle_alpha   90.00
_cell.angle_beta   90.00
_cell.angle_gamma   90.00
#
_symmetry.space_group_name_H-M   'P 1'
#
loop_
_entity.id
_entity.type
_entity.pdbx_description
1 polymer ?
#
loop_
_entity_poly.entity_id
_entity_poly.type
_entity_poly.pdbx_seq_one_letter_code
_entity_poly.pdbx_strand_id
1 'polypeptide(L)'
;MVYFMPWDKTDEYIRSGHGNKSKYDSDSFRTIVIDEKEGIKAIIGCPKGHFKNGKCNAGTEVESYLFALDKGWSMEKAKDWFEKHEKGKS
;
A
#
# COMPACT_ATOMS: atom_id res chain seq x y z
N MET A 1 -5.60 23.48 -1.24
CA MET A 1 -5.14 22.46 -2.20
C MET A 1 -4.82 21.17 -1.48
N VAL A 2 -5.29 20.08 -2.00
CA VAL A 2 -5.01 18.78 -1.40
C VAL A 2 -3.82 18.16 -2.07
N TYR A 3 -2.88 17.73 -1.25
CA TYR A 3 -1.69 17.07 -1.75
C TYR A 3 -1.80 15.58 -1.55
N PHE A 4 -1.70 14.84 -2.63
CA PHE A 4 -1.61 13.39 -2.56
C PHE A 4 -0.22 12.99 -2.99
N MET A 5 0.29 11.92 -2.40
CA MET A 5 1.46 11.30 -2.97
C MET A 5 1.07 10.84 -4.37
N PRO A 6 1.83 11.23 -5.39
CA PRO A 6 1.48 10.78 -6.74
C PRO A 6 1.66 9.28 -6.85
N TRP A 7 0.82 8.67 -7.66
CA TRP A 7 1.04 7.30 -8.05
C TRP A 7 2.39 7.20 -8.75
N ASP A 8 3.10 6.14 -8.48
CA ASP A 8 4.44 5.98 -8.99
C ASP A 8 4.57 4.67 -9.75
N LYS A 9 5.50 4.63 -10.69
CA LYS A 9 5.76 3.45 -11.49
C LYS A 9 7.25 3.20 -11.54
N THR A 10 7.65 2.00 -11.13
CA THR A 10 9.04 1.57 -11.23
C THR A 10 9.16 0.59 -12.39
N ASP A 11 10.33 0.02 -12.60
CA ASP A 11 10.53 -0.98 -13.64
C ASP A 11 9.80 -2.28 -13.36
N GLU A 12 9.43 -2.51 -12.12
CA GLU A 12 8.85 -3.78 -11.68
C GLU A 12 7.39 -3.70 -11.28
N TYR A 13 6.95 -2.56 -10.78
CA TYR A 13 5.59 -2.45 -10.28
C TYR A 13 5.07 -1.02 -10.29
N ILE A 14 3.75 -0.92 -10.08
CA ILE A 14 3.06 0.35 -9.90
C ILE A 14 2.73 0.47 -8.41
N ARG A 15 2.99 1.62 -7.83
CA ARG A 15 2.74 1.86 -6.42
C ARG A 15 1.62 2.88 -6.26
N SER A 16 0.64 2.58 -5.41
CA SER A 16 -0.43 3.53 -5.14
C SER A 16 0.11 4.70 -4.31
N GLY A 17 -0.43 5.87 -4.54
CA GLY A 17 0.05 7.08 -3.89
C GLY A 17 -0.86 7.61 -2.79
N HIS A 18 -1.69 6.75 -2.20
CA HIS A 18 -2.67 7.19 -1.22
C HIS A 18 -2.14 7.27 0.21
N GLY A 19 -1.01 6.65 0.50
CA GLY A 19 -0.52 6.53 1.86
C GLY A 19 0.25 7.75 2.34
N ASN A 20 0.37 7.86 3.64
CA ASN A 20 1.16 8.90 4.29
C ASN A 20 2.12 8.23 5.28
N LYS A 21 3.39 8.16 4.89
CA LYS A 21 4.40 7.48 5.69
C LYS A 21 4.58 8.07 7.09
N SER A 22 4.29 9.34 7.25
CA SER A 22 4.49 9.99 8.55
C SER A 22 3.51 9.53 9.63
N LYS A 23 2.45 8.83 9.25
CA LYS A 23 1.50 8.27 10.19
C LYS A 23 2.00 6.99 10.86
N TYR A 24 3.05 6.40 10.33
CA TYR A 24 3.49 5.06 10.75
C TYR A 24 4.89 5.10 11.34
N ASP A 25 5.15 4.12 12.21
CA ASP A 25 6.49 3.92 12.75
C ASP A 25 7.40 3.41 11.63
N SER A 26 8.52 4.09 11.41
CA SER A 26 9.41 3.76 10.29
C SER A 26 9.99 2.35 10.35
N ASP A 27 10.06 1.77 11.54
CA ASP A 27 10.60 0.42 11.71
C ASP A 27 9.57 -0.68 11.52
N SER A 28 8.30 -0.29 11.36
CA SER A 28 7.20 -1.25 11.28
C SER A 28 6.79 -1.63 9.86
N PHE A 29 7.32 -0.96 8.85
CA PHE A 29 6.92 -1.22 7.47
C PHE A 29 7.28 -2.63 7.01
N ARG A 30 6.31 -3.31 6.40
CA ARG A 30 6.51 -4.64 5.81
C ARG A 30 5.70 -4.76 4.53
N THR A 31 6.18 -5.62 3.65
CA THR A 31 5.45 -5.95 2.42
C THR A 31 4.75 -7.29 2.60
N ILE A 32 3.47 -7.32 2.32
CA ILE A 32 2.69 -8.55 2.36
C ILE A 32 2.09 -8.82 0.99
N VAL A 33 1.77 -10.09 0.72
CA VAL A 33 1.12 -10.47 -0.52
C VAL A 33 -0.40 -10.39 -0.32
N ILE A 34 -1.08 -9.64 -1.19
CA ILE A 34 -2.53 -9.53 -1.19
C ILE A 34 -3.12 -10.59 -2.12
N ASP A 35 -2.58 -10.68 -3.34
CA ASP A 35 -3.05 -11.66 -4.32
C ASP A 35 -1.85 -12.08 -5.17
N GLU A 36 -1.38 -13.30 -4.93
CA GLU A 36 -0.22 -13.81 -5.62
C GLU A 36 -0.46 -14.02 -7.12
N LYS A 37 -1.64 -14.48 -7.47
CA LYS A 37 -1.97 -14.71 -8.88
C LYS A 37 -2.01 -13.42 -9.67
N GLU A 38 -2.58 -12.39 -9.08
CA GLU A 38 -2.68 -11.09 -9.74
C GLU A 38 -1.43 -10.23 -9.56
N GLY A 39 -0.52 -10.67 -8.69
CA GLY A 39 0.70 -9.92 -8.46
C GLY A 39 0.47 -8.64 -7.66
N ILE A 40 -0.43 -8.68 -6.70
CA ILE A 40 -0.73 -7.53 -5.85
C ILE A 40 -0.13 -7.72 -4.48
N LYS A 41 0.66 -6.74 -4.05
CA LYS A 41 1.25 -6.71 -2.72
C LYS A 41 0.85 -5.41 -2.03
N ALA A 42 1.07 -5.36 -0.74
CA ALA A 42 0.82 -4.14 0.02
C ALA A 42 1.96 -3.88 0.99
N ILE A 43 2.25 -2.61 1.19
CA ILE A 43 3.18 -2.19 2.23
C ILE A 43 2.32 -1.78 3.42
N ILE A 44 2.51 -2.45 4.55
CA ILE A 44 1.75 -2.16 5.76
C ILE A 44 2.68 -1.54 6.80
N GLY A 45 2.10 -0.74 7.68
CA GLY A 45 2.84 -0.11 8.76
C GLY A 45 2.02 -0.05 10.02
N CYS A 46 2.68 0.14 11.14
CA CYS A 46 2.04 0.30 12.44
C CYS A 46 1.94 1.78 12.77
N PRO A 47 0.79 2.27 13.23
CA PRO A 47 0.67 3.68 13.63
C PRO A 47 1.73 4.07 14.65
N LYS A 48 2.22 5.29 14.55
CA LYS A 48 3.25 5.78 15.47
C LYS A 48 2.82 5.65 16.91
N GLY A 49 3.75 5.23 17.74
CA GLY A 49 3.50 5.08 19.16
C GLY A 49 2.90 3.73 19.55
N HIS A 50 2.61 2.88 18.58
CA HIS A 50 1.99 1.58 18.83
C HIS A 50 2.86 0.39 18.48
N PHE A 51 4.07 0.65 18.03
CA PHE A 51 4.99 -0.41 17.64
C PHE A 51 6.03 -0.60 18.73
N LYS A 52 5.95 -1.73 19.45
CA LYS A 52 6.87 -2.03 20.55
C LYS A 52 7.31 -3.49 20.48
N ASN A 53 8.59 -3.69 20.72
CA ASN A 53 9.19 -5.04 20.75
C ASN A 53 8.89 -5.84 19.49
N GLY A 54 8.91 -5.18 18.33
CA GLY A 54 8.66 -5.82 17.07
C GLY A 54 7.20 -6.15 16.80
N LYS A 55 6.30 -5.63 17.63
CA LYS A 55 4.87 -5.91 17.50
C LYS A 55 4.05 -4.63 17.47
N CYS A 56 2.98 -4.66 16.70
CA CYS A 56 2.04 -3.55 16.65
C CYS A 56 0.85 -3.85 17.55
N ASN A 57 0.57 -2.98 18.52
CA ASN A 57 -0.53 -3.20 19.46
C ASN A 57 -1.84 -2.54 19.00
N ALA A 58 -1.82 -1.80 17.90
CA ALA A 58 -3.00 -1.13 17.37
C ALA A 58 -3.49 -1.71 16.05
N GLY A 59 -2.84 -2.77 15.56
CA GLY A 59 -3.15 -3.32 14.23
C GLY A 59 -2.45 -2.53 13.13
N THR A 60 -2.00 -3.23 12.11
CA THR A 60 -1.32 -2.60 10.97
C THR A 60 -2.33 -2.08 9.96
N GLU A 61 -1.90 -1.06 9.20
CA GLU A 61 -2.71 -0.47 8.14
C GLU A 61 -1.93 -0.47 6.84
N VAL A 62 -2.63 -0.45 5.72
CA VAL A 62 -1.98 -0.41 4.41
C VAL A 62 -1.50 1.00 4.12
N GLU A 63 -0.22 1.14 3.86
CA GLU A 63 0.37 2.42 3.45
C GLU A 63 0.27 2.59 1.92
N SER A 64 0.53 1.53 1.18
CA SER A 64 0.42 1.58 -0.27
C SER A 64 0.26 0.17 -0.84
N TYR A 65 -0.23 0.09 -2.08
CA TYR A 65 -0.34 -1.17 -2.81
C TYR A 65 0.70 -1.21 -3.93
N LEU A 66 1.14 -2.41 -4.26
CA LEU A 66 2.11 -2.64 -5.33
C LEU A 66 1.49 -3.59 -6.33
N PHE A 67 1.50 -3.21 -7.60
CA PHE A 67 0.90 -3.99 -8.68
C PHE A 67 2.01 -4.41 -9.65
N ALA A 68 2.25 -5.70 -9.78
CA ALA A 68 3.36 -6.21 -10.58
C ALA A 68 3.14 -5.98 -12.08
N LEU A 69 4.06 -5.28 -12.71
CA LEU A 69 3.97 -4.99 -14.14
C LEU A 69 4.04 -6.26 -14.99
N ASP A 70 4.76 -7.26 -14.55
CA ASP A 70 4.87 -8.53 -15.28
C ASP A 70 3.60 -9.36 -15.27
N LYS A 71 2.61 -8.95 -14.46
CA LYS A 71 1.29 -9.58 -14.45
C LYS A 71 0.27 -8.82 -15.30
N GLY A 72 0.74 -7.87 -16.08
CA GLY A 72 -0.13 -7.12 -16.99
C GLY A 72 -0.79 -5.89 -16.40
N TRP A 73 -0.34 -5.45 -15.23
CA TRP A 73 -0.90 -4.23 -14.62
C TRP A 73 -0.45 -2.98 -15.36
N SER A 74 -1.36 -2.02 -15.46
CA SER A 74 -1.07 -0.70 -15.97
C SER A 74 -1.53 0.31 -14.92
N MET A 75 -1.10 1.55 -15.07
CA MET A 75 -1.51 2.61 -14.14
C MET A 75 -3.03 2.72 -14.06
N GLU A 76 -3.70 2.63 -15.22
CA GLU A 76 -5.15 2.71 -15.28
C GLU A 76 -5.83 1.57 -14.56
N LYS A 77 -5.37 0.34 -14.79
CA LYS A 77 -5.92 -0.83 -14.13
C LYS A 77 -5.69 -0.79 -12.63
N ALA A 78 -4.51 -0.35 -12.21
CA ALA A 78 -4.18 -0.27 -10.80
C ALA A 78 -5.06 0.73 -10.07
N LYS A 79 -5.30 1.88 -10.68
CA LYS A 79 -6.17 2.91 -10.09
C LYS A 79 -7.61 2.43 -10.00
N ASP A 80 -8.08 1.72 -11.03
CA ASP A 80 -9.43 1.17 -11.05
C ASP A 80 -9.60 0.13 -9.94
N TRP A 81 -8.64 -0.76 -9.80
CA TRP A 81 -8.69 -1.77 -8.74
C TRP A 81 -8.70 -1.12 -7.36
N PHE A 82 -7.82 -0.13 -7.17
CA PHE A 82 -7.73 0.58 -5.91
C PHE A 82 -9.04 1.26 -5.55
N GLU A 83 -9.64 1.94 -6.50
CA GLU A 83 -10.89 2.63 -6.28
C GLU A 83 -12.02 1.67 -5.87
N LYS A 84 -12.14 0.55 -6.58
CA LYS A 84 -13.15 -0.45 -6.26
C LYS A 84 -12.92 -1.10 -4.92
N HIS A 85 -11.66 -1.38 -4.61
CA HIS A 85 -11.30 -2.04 -3.36
C HIS A 85 -11.55 -1.14 -2.14
N GLU A 86 -11.18 0.12 -2.24
CA GLU A 86 -11.38 1.07 -1.14
C GLU A 86 -12.86 1.40 -0.94
N LYS A 87 -13.62 1.53 -2.00
CA LYS A 87 -15.05 1.76 -1.89
C LYS A 87 -15.78 0.59 -1.25
N GLY A 88 -15.29 -0.61 -1.49
CA GLY A 88 -15.88 -1.80 -0.89
C GLY A 88 -15.74 -1.90 0.61
N LYS A 89 -14.86 -1.09 1.19
CA LYS A 89 -14.62 -1.08 2.63
C LYS A 89 -15.53 -0.13 3.40
N SER A 90 -16.12 0.80 2.72
CA SER A 90 -16.92 1.82 3.41
C SER A 90 -18.35 1.42 3.68
#